data_ab98412291635e751a673a0796e76f82
#
_entry.id   ab98412291635e751a673a0796e76f82
#
_cell.length_a   1.000
_cell.length_b   1.000
_cell.length_c   1.000
_cell.angle_alpha   90.00
_cell.angle_beta   90.00
_cell.angle_gamma   90.00
#
_symmetry.space_group_name_H-M   'P 1'
#
loop_
_entity.id
_entity.type
_entity.pdbx_description
1 polymer ?
#
loop_
_entity_poly.entity_id
_entity_poly.type
_entity_poly.pdbx_seq_one_letter_code
_entity_poly.pdbx_strand_id
1 'polypeptide(L)'
;DCTKTKGGVMKGLIIRGMEEGKENLYYRQVFLDTAHAARILKSLDFVDETRIYAQGASQGGGLTVACAGLVPDLYRIYVTYPFLSDYRKAYALGAQTSAFEEIPYWFQFRDPLHKRETEVFDTLEYIDIQHFAPRIQAEVCWVVGLQDAVVPPITQMATYNKINAKKQLIELPEYGHEYLPKVSDELRGYFVE
;
A
#
# COMPACT_ATOMS: atom_id res chain seq x y z
N ASP A 1 -2.47 16.67 6.93
CA ASP A 1 -2.07 15.85 8.06
C ASP A 1 -1.48 16.75 9.17
N CYS A 2 -2.16 16.82 10.32
CA CYS A 2 -1.69 17.57 11.49
C CYS A 2 -0.68 16.75 12.33
N THR A 3 -0.24 15.59 11.87
CA THR A 3 0.68 14.74 12.59
C THR A 3 2.05 15.39 12.60
N LYS A 4 2.48 15.86 13.77
CA LYS A 4 3.81 16.46 13.94
C LYS A 4 4.90 15.41 13.70
N THR A 5 5.46 15.39 12.50
CA THR A 5 6.68 14.64 12.22
C THR A 5 7.87 15.42 12.72
N LYS A 6 8.68 14.84 13.59
CA LYS A 6 9.99 15.39 13.92
C LYS A 6 10.97 15.01 12.82
N GLY A 7 11.43 15.97 12.04
CA GLY A 7 12.45 15.79 11.00
C GLY A 7 11.91 15.43 9.62
N GLY A 8 12.66 15.75 8.57
CA GLY A 8 12.35 15.47 7.16
C GLY A 8 12.64 14.03 6.73
N VAL A 9 12.58 13.06 7.64
CA VAL A 9 12.91 11.66 7.35
C VAL A 9 11.63 10.86 7.18
N MET A 10 11.45 10.27 6.01
CA MET A 10 10.32 9.38 5.69
C MET A 10 10.50 7.96 6.28
N LYS A 11 11.24 7.83 7.37
CA LYS A 11 11.46 6.56 8.10
C LYS A 11 10.69 6.56 9.41
N GLY A 12 10.36 5.37 9.90
CA GLY A 12 9.61 5.19 11.15
C GLY A 12 8.11 5.32 11.01
N LEU A 13 7.57 5.29 9.78
CA LEU A 13 6.15 5.46 9.53
C LEU A 13 5.34 4.18 9.76
N ILE A 14 5.92 3.00 9.47
CA ILE A 14 5.25 1.70 9.68
C ILE A 14 5.07 1.43 11.17
N ILE A 15 6.12 1.67 11.95
CA ILE A 15 6.15 1.37 13.41
C ILE A 15 5.62 2.51 14.26
N ARG A 16 5.29 3.63 13.65
CA ARG A 16 4.82 4.81 14.40
C ARG A 16 3.43 4.57 14.95
N GLY A 17 3.30 4.72 16.26
CA GLY A 17 2.07 4.46 17.01
C GLY A 17 1.93 3.01 17.49
N MET A 18 2.90 2.13 17.19
CA MET A 18 2.81 0.72 17.54
C MET A 18 2.76 0.48 19.07
N GLU A 19 3.52 1.24 19.85
CA GLU A 19 3.52 1.11 21.31
C GLU A 19 2.21 1.61 21.95
N GLU A 20 1.50 2.49 21.29
CA GLU A 20 0.22 3.04 21.73
C GLU A 20 -0.98 2.22 21.22
N GLY A 21 -0.73 1.15 20.48
CA GLY A 21 -1.72 0.24 19.96
C GLY A 21 -2.23 0.59 18.55
N LYS A 22 -2.89 -0.38 17.93
CA LYS A 22 -3.31 -0.36 16.52
C LYS A 22 -4.11 0.89 16.09
N GLU A 23 -4.87 1.50 17.01
CA GLU A 23 -5.67 2.68 16.74
C GLU A 23 -4.81 3.95 16.51
N ASN A 24 -3.57 3.91 16.96
CA ASN A 24 -2.62 5.01 16.91
C ASN A 24 -1.58 4.84 15.79
N LEU A 25 -1.66 3.77 15.00
CA LEU A 25 -0.77 3.56 13.88
C LEU A 25 -0.88 4.69 12.85
N TYR A 26 0.26 5.23 12.44
CA TYR A 26 0.35 6.34 11.48
C TYR A 26 -0.37 6.02 10.17
N TYR A 27 -0.11 4.85 9.58
CA TYR A 27 -0.75 4.47 8.31
C TYR A 27 -2.25 4.26 8.42
N ARG A 28 -2.78 3.92 9.60
CA ARG A 28 -4.24 3.90 9.79
C ARG A 28 -4.84 5.28 9.48
N GLN A 29 -4.23 6.35 10.00
CA GLN A 29 -4.70 7.71 9.72
C GLN A 29 -4.53 8.06 8.24
N VAL A 30 -3.38 7.75 7.64
CA VAL A 30 -3.12 8.03 6.23
C VAL A 30 -4.12 7.30 5.31
N PHE A 31 -4.48 6.05 5.63
CA PHE A 31 -5.50 5.32 4.88
C PHE A 31 -6.88 6.00 4.97
N LEU A 32 -7.27 6.47 6.15
CA LEU A 32 -8.50 7.24 6.32
C LEU A 32 -8.47 8.56 5.55
N ASP A 33 -7.34 9.24 5.52
CA ASP A 33 -7.16 10.50 4.80
C ASP A 33 -7.32 10.29 3.28
N THR A 34 -6.80 9.18 2.71
CA THR A 34 -7.04 8.86 1.29
C THR A 34 -8.53 8.65 0.99
N ALA A 35 -9.23 7.95 1.86
CA ALA A 35 -10.67 7.73 1.71
C ALA A 35 -11.46 9.04 1.84
N HIS A 36 -11.06 9.94 2.75
CA HIS A 36 -11.65 11.27 2.87
C HIS A 36 -11.43 12.09 1.62
N ALA A 37 -10.21 12.10 1.06
CA ALA A 37 -9.91 12.80 -0.18
C ALA A 37 -10.79 12.32 -1.32
N ALA A 38 -10.98 11.02 -1.49
CA ALA A 38 -11.86 10.45 -2.50
C ALA A 38 -13.32 10.86 -2.31
N ARG A 39 -13.82 10.87 -1.06
CA ARG A 39 -15.19 11.31 -0.75
C ARG A 39 -15.39 12.80 -1.00
N ILE A 40 -14.40 13.63 -0.69
CA ILE A 40 -14.42 15.06 -1.00
C ILE A 40 -14.52 15.27 -2.50
N LEU A 41 -13.68 14.57 -3.30
CA LEU A 41 -13.78 14.65 -4.76
C LEU A 41 -15.18 14.30 -5.27
N LYS A 42 -15.79 13.23 -4.75
CA LYS A 42 -17.15 12.81 -5.12
C LYS A 42 -18.25 13.82 -4.77
N SER A 43 -18.00 14.70 -3.80
CA SER A 43 -18.96 15.73 -3.37
C SER A 43 -18.87 17.03 -4.16
N LEU A 44 -17.95 17.16 -5.12
CA LEU A 44 -17.77 18.38 -5.90
C LEU A 44 -18.71 18.39 -7.11
N ASP A 45 -19.48 19.44 -7.30
CA ASP A 45 -20.53 19.54 -8.33
C ASP A 45 -20.01 19.40 -9.78
N PHE A 46 -18.72 19.65 -10.01
CA PHE A 46 -18.08 19.54 -11.32
C PHE A 46 -17.39 18.20 -11.56
N VAL A 47 -17.50 17.27 -10.62
CA VAL A 47 -16.88 15.93 -10.71
C VAL A 47 -17.95 14.89 -11.00
N ASP A 48 -17.68 14.03 -11.97
CA ASP A 48 -18.48 12.81 -12.17
C ASP A 48 -18.12 11.80 -11.09
N GLU A 49 -18.96 11.69 -10.07
CA GLU A 49 -18.76 10.80 -8.92
C GLU A 49 -18.72 9.30 -9.30
N THR A 50 -19.26 8.95 -10.47
CA THR A 50 -19.29 7.56 -10.96
C THR A 50 -17.98 7.17 -11.67
N ARG A 51 -17.11 8.14 -11.96
CA ARG A 51 -15.86 7.94 -12.70
C ARG A 51 -14.63 8.46 -11.95
N ILE A 52 -14.53 8.14 -10.66
CA ILE A 52 -13.37 8.47 -9.86
C ILE A 52 -12.32 7.36 -10.01
N TYR A 53 -11.11 7.78 -10.35
CA TYR A 53 -9.95 6.94 -10.53
C TYR A 53 -8.94 7.17 -9.41
N ALA A 54 -8.18 6.14 -9.05
CA ALA A 54 -7.04 6.29 -8.19
C ALA A 54 -5.81 5.58 -8.78
N GLN A 55 -4.64 6.16 -8.58
CA GLN A 55 -3.40 5.54 -9.03
C GLN A 55 -2.25 5.82 -8.07
N GLY A 56 -1.29 4.94 -8.04
CA GLY A 56 -0.08 5.15 -7.26
C GLY A 56 0.96 4.06 -7.46
N ALA A 57 2.18 4.41 -7.09
CA ALA A 57 3.33 3.52 -7.12
C ALA A 57 3.94 3.39 -5.73
N SER A 58 4.51 2.24 -5.40
CA SER A 58 5.16 1.97 -4.12
C SER A 58 4.25 2.29 -2.93
N GLN A 59 4.61 3.20 -2.06
CA GLN A 59 3.73 3.70 -0.99
C GLN A 59 2.39 4.20 -1.53
N GLY A 60 2.41 4.97 -2.63
CA GLY A 60 1.21 5.45 -3.30
C GLY A 60 0.34 4.32 -3.83
N GLY A 61 0.95 3.22 -4.30
CA GLY A 61 0.26 2.01 -4.70
C GLY A 61 -0.48 1.35 -3.53
N GLY A 62 0.17 1.23 -2.38
CA GLY A 62 -0.46 0.76 -1.15
C GLY A 62 -1.63 1.64 -0.70
N LEU A 63 -1.44 2.97 -0.77
CA LEU A 63 -2.51 3.93 -0.45
C LEU A 63 -3.69 3.84 -1.42
N THR A 64 -3.42 3.57 -2.71
CA THR A 64 -4.46 3.34 -3.72
C THR A 64 -5.31 2.11 -3.40
N VAL A 65 -4.67 1.00 -2.99
CA VAL A 65 -5.36 -0.22 -2.56
C VAL A 65 -6.20 0.04 -1.30
N ALA A 66 -5.64 0.70 -0.29
CA ALA A 66 -6.36 1.05 0.94
C ALA A 66 -7.56 1.96 0.63
N CYS A 67 -7.37 2.98 -0.21
CA CYS A 67 -8.42 3.88 -0.65
C CYS A 67 -9.57 3.10 -1.32
N ALA A 68 -9.26 2.22 -2.29
CA ALA A 68 -10.27 1.42 -3.00
C ALA A 68 -11.01 0.42 -2.09
N GLY A 69 -10.35 -0.11 -1.07
CA GLY A 69 -10.99 -0.96 -0.07
C GLY A 69 -11.89 -0.20 0.92
N LEU A 70 -11.61 1.10 1.15
CA LEU A 70 -12.38 1.98 2.03
C LEU A 70 -13.48 2.77 1.29
N VAL A 71 -13.32 2.94 -0.03
CA VAL A 71 -14.28 3.60 -0.94
C VAL A 71 -14.51 2.65 -2.11
N PRO A 72 -15.35 1.59 -1.93
CA PRO A 72 -15.47 0.49 -2.88
C PRO A 72 -16.03 0.90 -4.26
N ASP A 73 -16.69 2.03 -4.33
CA ASP A 73 -17.33 2.58 -5.52
C ASP A 73 -16.41 3.49 -6.37
N LEU A 74 -15.10 3.37 -6.21
CA LEU A 74 -14.16 3.88 -7.20
C LEU A 74 -14.36 3.14 -8.52
N TYR A 75 -14.19 3.83 -9.65
CA TYR A 75 -14.41 3.26 -10.96
C TYR A 75 -13.27 2.32 -11.37
N ARG A 76 -12.04 2.82 -11.37
CA ARG A 76 -10.82 2.06 -11.71
C ARG A 76 -9.65 2.46 -10.82
N ILE A 77 -8.73 1.52 -10.61
CA ILE A 77 -7.45 1.80 -9.95
C ILE A 77 -6.28 1.25 -10.75
N TYR A 78 -5.17 1.99 -10.73
CA TYR A 78 -3.91 1.58 -11.32
C TYR A 78 -2.83 1.53 -10.24
N VAL A 79 -2.28 0.35 -10.01
CA VAL A 79 -1.38 0.07 -8.88
C VAL A 79 -0.04 -0.42 -9.41
N THR A 80 1.04 0.26 -9.07
CA THR A 80 2.39 -0.07 -9.50
C THR A 80 3.23 -0.47 -8.30
N TYR A 81 3.77 -1.69 -8.29
CA TYR A 81 4.62 -2.29 -7.25
C TYR A 81 4.27 -1.82 -5.82
N PRO A 82 3.04 -2.03 -5.33
CA PRO A 82 2.58 -1.44 -4.08
C PRO A 82 3.34 -1.96 -2.87
N PHE A 83 3.69 -1.02 -1.99
CA PHE A 83 4.20 -1.26 -0.65
C PHE A 83 3.07 -1.43 0.36
N LEU A 84 3.35 -1.70 1.61
CA LEU A 84 2.43 -1.87 2.74
C LEU A 84 1.64 -3.20 2.73
N SER A 85 2.24 -4.25 2.18
CA SER A 85 1.65 -5.58 2.10
C SER A 85 2.55 -6.64 2.71
N ASP A 86 1.94 -7.60 3.42
CA ASP A 86 2.55 -8.82 3.94
C ASP A 86 3.86 -8.58 4.71
N TYR A 87 3.77 -7.80 5.77
CA TYR A 87 4.90 -7.42 6.61
C TYR A 87 5.63 -8.63 7.20
N ARG A 88 4.90 -9.66 7.60
CA ARG A 88 5.47 -10.90 8.16
C ARG A 88 6.31 -11.62 7.11
N LYS A 89 5.81 -11.73 5.88
CA LYS A 89 6.55 -12.35 4.79
C LYS A 89 7.77 -11.54 4.39
N ALA A 90 7.63 -10.22 4.28
CA ALA A 90 8.75 -9.32 4.00
C ALA A 90 9.87 -9.48 5.04
N TYR A 91 9.51 -9.51 6.31
CA TYR A 91 10.45 -9.73 7.40
C TYR A 91 11.14 -11.10 7.30
N ALA A 92 10.37 -12.18 7.08
CA ALA A 92 10.89 -13.53 6.96
C ALA A 92 11.84 -13.72 5.75
N LEU A 93 11.67 -12.95 4.70
CA LEU A 93 12.57 -12.93 3.54
C LEU A 93 13.87 -12.14 3.80
N GLY A 94 14.00 -11.52 4.96
CA GLY A 94 15.12 -10.62 5.24
C GLY A 94 15.09 -9.34 4.38
N ALA A 95 13.91 -8.90 3.96
CA ALA A 95 13.71 -7.64 3.25
C ALA A 95 14.04 -6.46 4.19
N GLN A 96 15.33 -6.34 4.51
CA GLN A 96 15.86 -5.32 5.44
C GLN A 96 16.23 -4.02 4.72
N THR A 97 15.97 -3.93 3.43
CA THR A 97 16.32 -2.76 2.64
C THR A 97 15.16 -1.78 2.61
N SER A 98 15.49 -0.54 2.90
CA SER A 98 14.71 0.69 2.75
C SER A 98 13.24 0.67 3.18
N ALA A 99 12.37 -0.12 2.53
CA ALA A 99 10.94 -0.06 2.77
C ALA A 99 10.50 -0.76 4.07
N PHE A 100 11.08 -1.91 4.38
CA PHE A 100 10.71 -2.73 5.54
C PHE A 100 11.71 -2.69 6.69
N GLU A 101 12.82 -1.92 6.57
CA GLU A 101 13.90 -1.88 7.58
C GLU A 101 13.44 -1.45 8.97
N GLU A 102 12.30 -0.78 9.07
CA GLU A 102 11.76 -0.32 10.34
C GLU A 102 11.35 -1.48 11.27
N ILE A 103 10.93 -2.61 10.70
CA ILE A 103 10.52 -3.77 11.48
C ILE A 103 11.71 -4.40 12.22
N PRO A 104 12.83 -4.77 11.56
CA PRO A 104 14.01 -5.23 12.29
C PRO A 104 14.59 -4.19 13.25
N TYR A 105 14.53 -2.89 12.92
CA TYR A 105 14.94 -1.85 13.87
C TYR A 105 14.06 -1.81 15.10
N TRP A 106 12.74 -1.99 14.95
CA TRP A 106 11.86 -2.06 16.09
C TRP A 106 12.25 -3.22 17.02
N PHE A 107 12.48 -4.43 16.49
CA PHE A 107 12.95 -5.56 17.28
C PHE A 107 14.30 -5.27 17.92
N GLN A 108 15.26 -4.78 17.17
CA GLN A 108 16.60 -4.49 17.67
C GLN A 108 16.59 -3.57 18.90
N PHE A 109 15.75 -2.55 18.92
CA PHE A 109 15.77 -1.52 19.95
C PHE A 109 14.65 -1.66 20.99
N ARG A 110 13.56 -2.36 20.70
CA ARG A 110 12.39 -2.47 21.57
C ARG A 110 12.13 -3.88 22.08
N ASP A 111 12.44 -4.89 21.27
CA ASP A 111 12.24 -6.31 21.66
C ASP A 111 13.34 -7.21 21.10
N PRO A 112 14.60 -7.05 21.56
CA PRO A 112 15.74 -7.81 21.03
C PRO A 112 15.66 -9.33 21.28
N LEU A 113 14.76 -9.78 22.13
CA LEU A 113 14.52 -11.19 22.40
C LEU A 113 13.27 -11.74 21.71
N HIS A 114 12.62 -10.94 20.87
CA HIS A 114 11.41 -11.30 20.11
C HIS A 114 10.26 -11.86 20.98
N LYS A 115 10.13 -11.36 22.20
CA LYS A 115 9.06 -11.82 23.11
C LYS A 115 7.67 -11.34 22.70
N ARG A 116 7.60 -10.25 21.94
CA ARG A 116 6.37 -9.62 21.46
C ARG A 116 6.17 -9.79 19.94
N GLU A 117 6.88 -10.71 19.29
CA GLU A 117 6.84 -10.84 17.83
C GLU A 117 5.41 -11.04 17.30
N THR A 118 4.64 -11.92 17.93
CA THR A 118 3.25 -12.15 17.54
C THR A 118 2.42 -10.87 17.66
N GLU A 119 2.50 -10.16 18.79
CA GLU A 119 1.78 -8.92 19.04
C GLU A 119 2.13 -7.84 18.02
N VAL A 120 3.42 -7.71 17.68
CA VAL A 120 3.91 -6.72 16.69
C VAL A 120 3.29 -6.99 15.33
N PHE A 121 3.37 -8.22 14.85
CA PHE A 121 2.80 -8.52 13.53
C PHE A 121 1.28 -8.49 13.53
N ASP A 122 0.60 -8.89 14.59
CA ASP A 122 -0.86 -8.76 14.70
C ASP A 122 -1.30 -7.29 14.71
N THR A 123 -0.47 -6.40 15.25
CA THR A 123 -0.69 -4.95 15.18
C THR A 123 -0.50 -4.42 13.76
N LEU A 124 0.54 -4.88 13.05
CA LEU A 124 0.83 -4.50 11.67
C LEU A 124 -0.25 -4.98 10.67
N GLU A 125 -0.93 -6.09 10.95
CA GLU A 125 -2.07 -6.56 10.14
C GLU A 125 -3.15 -5.46 9.97
N TYR A 126 -3.26 -4.53 10.90
CA TYR A 126 -4.23 -3.42 10.85
C TYR A 126 -3.97 -2.41 9.73
N ILE A 127 -2.73 -2.35 9.28
CA ILE A 127 -2.26 -1.49 8.18
C ILE A 127 -1.71 -2.29 7.00
N ASP A 128 -2.01 -3.58 6.94
CA ASP A 128 -1.64 -4.42 5.81
C ASP A 128 -2.73 -4.35 4.72
N ILE A 129 -2.34 -3.87 3.55
CA ILE A 129 -3.29 -3.64 2.45
C ILE A 129 -3.93 -4.92 1.91
N GLN A 130 -3.38 -6.09 2.20
CA GLN A 130 -3.98 -7.35 1.80
C GLN A 130 -5.36 -7.58 2.42
N HIS A 131 -5.66 -6.95 3.57
CA HIS A 131 -6.96 -7.03 4.23
C HIS A 131 -8.02 -6.09 3.63
N PHE A 132 -7.60 -5.11 2.84
CA PHE A 132 -8.50 -4.23 2.09
C PHE A 132 -8.87 -4.83 0.73
N ALA A 133 -8.01 -5.66 0.16
CA ALA A 133 -8.15 -6.23 -1.17
C ALA A 133 -9.48 -6.93 -1.46
N PRO A 134 -10.06 -7.75 -0.55
CA PRO A 134 -11.36 -8.41 -0.80
C PRO A 134 -12.55 -7.45 -0.92
N ARG A 135 -12.39 -6.20 -0.46
CA ARG A 135 -13.44 -5.17 -0.47
C ARG A 135 -13.45 -4.33 -1.74
N ILE A 136 -12.40 -4.42 -2.55
CA ILE A 136 -12.28 -3.65 -3.78
C ILE A 136 -13.33 -4.12 -4.79
N GLN A 137 -14.10 -3.17 -5.34
CA GLN A 137 -15.06 -3.39 -6.42
C GLN A 137 -14.61 -2.72 -7.73
N ALA A 138 -13.71 -1.73 -7.64
CA ALA A 138 -13.10 -1.06 -8.78
C ALA A 138 -12.41 -2.06 -9.71
N GLU A 139 -12.40 -1.81 -11.02
CA GLU A 139 -11.52 -2.50 -11.95
C GLU A 139 -10.06 -2.19 -11.63
N VAL A 140 -9.19 -3.20 -11.62
CA VAL A 140 -7.81 -3.09 -11.17
C VAL A 140 -6.82 -3.39 -12.29
N CYS A 141 -5.91 -2.46 -12.57
CA CYS A 141 -4.69 -2.74 -13.30
C CYS A 141 -3.51 -2.76 -12.30
N TRP A 142 -2.77 -3.85 -12.28
CA TRP A 142 -1.66 -4.07 -11.36
C TRP A 142 -0.37 -4.32 -12.12
N VAL A 143 0.68 -3.57 -11.78
CA VAL A 143 2.00 -3.70 -12.41
C VAL A 143 3.00 -4.15 -11.37
N VAL A 144 3.79 -5.17 -11.71
CA VAL A 144 4.83 -5.72 -10.86
C VAL A 144 6.13 -5.92 -11.63
N GLY A 145 7.25 -5.45 -11.07
CA GLY A 145 8.59 -5.80 -11.53
C GLY A 145 9.05 -7.07 -10.80
N LEU A 146 9.41 -8.12 -11.56
CA LEU A 146 9.76 -9.40 -10.94
C LEU A 146 11.13 -9.42 -10.26
N GLN A 147 11.97 -8.39 -10.51
CA GLN A 147 13.28 -8.20 -9.86
C GLN A 147 13.22 -7.18 -8.70
N ASP A 148 12.02 -6.85 -8.21
CA ASP A 148 11.86 -5.85 -7.14
C ASP A 148 12.44 -6.36 -5.81
N ALA A 149 13.60 -5.82 -5.45
CA ALA A 149 14.28 -6.10 -4.20
C ALA A 149 13.89 -5.15 -3.05
N VAL A 150 13.18 -4.06 -3.35
CA VAL A 150 12.71 -3.07 -2.37
C VAL A 150 11.37 -3.52 -1.77
N VAL A 151 10.43 -3.89 -2.64
CA VAL A 151 9.14 -4.47 -2.27
C VAL A 151 9.01 -5.82 -2.96
N PRO A 152 9.39 -6.92 -2.31
CA PRO A 152 9.43 -8.23 -2.95
C PRO A 152 8.11 -8.60 -3.64
N PRO A 153 8.13 -9.09 -4.90
CA PRO A 153 6.92 -9.38 -5.67
C PRO A 153 5.93 -10.29 -4.93
N ILE A 154 6.43 -11.23 -4.14
CA ILE A 154 5.58 -12.15 -3.39
C ILE A 154 4.69 -11.43 -2.37
N THR A 155 5.15 -10.33 -1.77
CA THR A 155 4.35 -9.53 -0.84
C THR A 155 3.27 -8.74 -1.57
N GLN A 156 3.57 -8.27 -2.78
CA GLN A 156 2.60 -7.59 -3.65
C GLN A 156 1.52 -8.57 -4.12
N MET A 157 1.91 -9.78 -4.52
CA MET A 157 1.00 -10.82 -4.98
C MET A 157 0.09 -11.36 -3.88
N ALA A 158 0.50 -11.28 -2.60
CA ALA A 158 -0.36 -11.61 -1.46
C ALA A 158 -1.63 -10.74 -1.45
N THR A 159 -1.50 -9.46 -1.77
CA THR A 159 -2.63 -8.54 -1.93
C THR A 159 -3.39 -8.77 -3.24
N TYR A 160 -2.67 -8.82 -4.38
CA TYR A 160 -3.31 -9.01 -5.69
C TYR A 160 -4.21 -10.23 -5.74
N ASN A 161 -3.77 -11.35 -5.20
CA ASN A 161 -4.51 -12.61 -5.21
C ASN A 161 -5.83 -12.54 -4.44
N LYS A 162 -5.96 -11.65 -3.45
CA LYS A 162 -7.16 -11.45 -2.65
C LYS A 162 -8.19 -10.51 -3.28
N ILE A 163 -7.86 -9.84 -4.38
CA ILE A 163 -8.80 -8.99 -5.11
C ILE A 163 -9.78 -9.86 -5.88
N ASN A 164 -11.08 -9.69 -5.64
CA ASN A 164 -12.15 -10.44 -6.31
C ASN A 164 -12.75 -9.69 -7.52
N ALA A 165 -12.53 -8.38 -7.63
CA ALA A 165 -12.99 -7.56 -8.74
C ALA A 165 -12.28 -7.92 -10.06
N LYS A 166 -12.80 -7.41 -11.18
CA LYS A 166 -12.12 -7.48 -12.48
C LYS A 166 -10.71 -6.91 -12.34
N LYS A 167 -9.71 -7.71 -12.70
CA LYS A 167 -8.31 -7.33 -12.54
C LYS A 167 -7.45 -7.85 -13.68
N GLN A 168 -6.41 -7.09 -14.00
CA GLN A 168 -5.34 -7.50 -14.89
C GLN A 168 -3.98 -7.33 -14.21
N LEU A 169 -3.04 -8.18 -14.56
CA LEU A 169 -1.66 -8.16 -14.09
C LEU A 169 -0.72 -7.86 -15.26
N ILE A 170 0.17 -6.91 -15.07
CA ILE A 170 1.27 -6.62 -15.99
C ILE A 170 2.56 -7.00 -15.27
N GLU A 171 3.19 -8.06 -15.72
CA GLU A 171 4.46 -8.55 -15.18
C GLU A 171 5.62 -8.07 -16.04
N LEU A 172 6.62 -7.48 -15.40
CA LEU A 172 7.83 -6.97 -16.04
C LEU A 172 9.04 -7.77 -15.54
N PRO A 173 9.46 -8.82 -16.26
CA PRO A 173 10.44 -9.78 -15.77
C PRO A 173 11.81 -9.19 -15.45
N GLU A 174 12.24 -8.18 -16.20
CA GLU A 174 13.57 -7.58 -16.09
C GLU A 174 13.61 -6.30 -15.22
N TYR A 175 12.45 -5.88 -14.64
CA TYR A 175 12.34 -4.66 -13.87
C TYR A 175 12.21 -4.95 -12.37
N GLY A 176 12.78 -4.04 -11.58
CA GLY A 176 12.65 -4.00 -10.13
C GLY A 176 11.77 -2.85 -9.64
N HIS A 177 12.29 -2.09 -8.66
CA HIS A 177 11.61 -0.93 -8.06
C HIS A 177 12.06 0.39 -8.67
N GLU A 178 12.12 0.44 -9.98
CA GLU A 178 12.53 1.64 -10.73
C GLU A 178 11.39 2.21 -11.56
N TYR A 179 11.67 3.34 -12.22
CA TYR A 179 10.75 3.93 -13.19
C TYR A 179 10.49 2.98 -14.36
N LEU A 180 9.22 2.75 -14.65
CA LEU A 180 8.75 1.81 -15.70
C LEU A 180 8.34 2.60 -16.95
N PRO A 181 9.15 2.64 -18.01
CA PRO A 181 8.96 3.59 -19.12
C PRO A 181 7.63 3.43 -19.88
N LYS A 182 7.09 2.22 -19.99
CA LYS A 182 5.82 1.95 -20.70
C LYS A 182 4.57 2.16 -19.83
N VAL A 183 4.74 2.23 -18.53
CA VAL A 183 3.61 2.36 -17.58
C VAL A 183 2.82 3.64 -17.81
N SER A 184 3.49 4.73 -18.19
CA SER A 184 2.82 6.02 -18.46
C SER A 184 1.89 5.98 -19.67
N ASP A 185 2.25 5.23 -20.71
CA ASP A 185 1.43 5.12 -21.92
C ASP A 185 0.24 4.20 -21.67
N GLU A 186 0.47 3.07 -21.02
CA GLU A 186 -0.56 2.13 -20.58
C GLU A 186 -1.57 2.81 -19.63
N LEU A 187 -1.06 3.61 -18.70
CA LEU A 187 -1.86 4.36 -17.75
C LEU A 187 -2.82 5.34 -18.43
N ARG A 188 -2.36 6.04 -19.48
CA ARG A 188 -3.21 6.95 -20.26
C ARG A 188 -4.35 6.19 -20.95
N GLY A 189 -4.05 5.08 -21.62
CA GLY A 189 -5.05 4.22 -22.24
C GLY A 189 -6.08 3.73 -21.22
N TYR A 190 -5.62 3.22 -20.08
CA TYR A 190 -6.47 2.68 -19.03
C TYR A 190 -7.49 3.66 -18.45
N PHE A 191 -7.17 4.95 -18.39
CA PHE A 191 -8.06 5.98 -17.83
C PHE A 191 -8.92 6.70 -18.88
N VAL A 192 -8.63 6.57 -20.16
CA VAL A 192 -9.39 7.23 -21.24
C VAL A 192 -10.50 6.34 -21.79
N GLU A 193 -10.36 5.02 -21.70
CA GLU A 193 -11.38 4.05 -22.07
C GLU A 193 -12.47 3.93 -20.99
#